data_f13c01fb472e7ee4e9c7ae731b3c6951
#
_entry.id   f13c01fb472e7ee4e9c7ae731b3c6951
#
_cell.length_a   1.000
_cell.length_b   1.000
_cell.length_c   1.000
_cell.angle_alpha   90.00
_cell.angle_beta   90.00
_cell.angle_gamma   90.00
#
_symmetry.space_group_name_H-M   'P 1'
#
loop_
_entity.id
_entity.type
_entity.pdbx_description
1 polymer ?
#
loop_
_entity_poly.entity_id
_entity_poly.type
_entity_poly.pdbx_seq_one_letter_code
_entity_poly.pdbx_strand_id
1 'polypeptide(L)'
;ILTPMTSYTVEEIWKEMKHTKDEQVESPMLTDYPEFNKEWDNVEIIEKWKKILDIKSMVSKELELARNDKLIGNSLDAKVILNADEEFEFINDNRDIFKEVLIVSQLEVNKVNGEFSIEVLHADGKKCERCWKYDVDLKDGLCPHCRKVLGK
;
A
#
# COMPACT_ATOMS: atom_id res chain seq x y z
N ILE A 1 -17.72 -0.11 14.64
CA ILE A 1 -17.52 -1.39 13.93
C ILE A 1 -16.58 -2.32 14.71
N LEU A 2 -15.43 -1.84 15.21
CA LEU A 2 -14.45 -2.67 15.93
C LEU A 2 -14.86 -3.03 17.37
N THR A 3 -15.80 -2.30 17.95
CA THR A 3 -16.22 -2.42 19.36
C THR A 3 -16.57 -3.86 19.79
N PRO A 4 -17.29 -4.67 19.02
CA PRO A 4 -17.62 -6.04 19.44
C PRO A 4 -16.42 -7.00 19.44
N MET A 5 -15.37 -6.69 18.68
CA MET A 5 -14.21 -7.56 18.52
C MET A 5 -13.06 -7.20 19.49
N THR A 6 -12.90 -5.91 19.76
CA THR A 6 -11.77 -5.38 20.55
C THR A 6 -12.25 -4.35 21.59
N SER A 7 -13.24 -4.70 22.40
CA SER A 7 -13.97 -3.79 23.30
C SER A 7 -13.05 -2.95 24.18
N TYR A 8 -12.10 -3.57 24.88
CA TYR A 8 -11.19 -2.83 25.77
C TYR A 8 -10.27 -1.87 25.03
N THR A 9 -9.72 -2.27 23.87
CA THR A 9 -8.86 -1.41 23.06
C THR A 9 -9.64 -0.22 22.49
N VAL A 10 -10.86 -0.44 22.02
CA VAL A 10 -11.70 0.61 21.49
C VAL A 10 -12.14 1.59 22.57
N GLU A 11 -12.38 1.10 23.80
CA GLU A 11 -12.71 1.94 24.95
C GLU A 11 -11.56 2.90 25.30
N GLU A 12 -10.31 2.40 25.29
CA GLU A 12 -9.14 3.25 25.54
C GLU A 12 -8.93 4.27 24.40
N ILE A 13 -9.10 3.85 23.14
CA ILE A 13 -9.03 4.75 21.99
C ILE A 13 -10.11 5.83 22.10
N TRP A 14 -11.35 5.45 22.50
CA TRP A 14 -12.47 6.36 22.61
C TRP A 14 -12.19 7.52 23.57
N LYS A 15 -11.58 7.25 24.73
CA LYS A 15 -11.22 8.27 25.72
C LYS A 15 -10.24 9.32 25.19
N GLU A 16 -9.33 8.90 24.30
CA GLU A 16 -8.30 9.79 23.74
C GLU A 16 -8.71 10.47 22.43
N MET A 17 -9.82 10.04 21.80
CA MET A 17 -10.30 10.63 20.55
C MET A 17 -10.96 12.00 20.79
N LYS A 18 -10.87 12.87 19.79
CA LYS A 18 -11.69 14.07 19.71
C LYS A 18 -13.07 13.70 19.17
N HIS A 19 -14.09 13.89 19.98
CA HIS A 19 -15.47 13.61 19.61
C HIS A 19 -16.15 14.81 18.95
N THR A 20 -17.04 14.51 18.00
CA THR A 20 -17.97 15.51 17.45
C THR A 20 -19.07 15.80 18.47
N LYS A 21 -19.87 16.87 18.22
CA LYS A 21 -20.96 17.21 19.13
C LYS A 21 -22.02 16.11 19.25
N ASP A 22 -22.15 15.28 18.21
CA ASP A 22 -23.14 14.20 18.12
C ASP A 22 -22.63 12.87 18.70
N GLU A 23 -21.32 12.80 19.01
CA GLU A 23 -20.65 11.62 19.58
C GLU A 23 -20.36 11.77 21.08
N GLN A 24 -21.17 12.53 21.81
CA GLN A 24 -20.96 12.77 23.24
C GLN A 24 -21.55 11.65 24.12
N VAL A 25 -21.17 10.42 23.82
CA VAL A 25 -21.51 9.27 24.66
C VAL A 25 -20.27 8.82 25.45
N GLU A 26 -20.50 8.34 26.66
CA GLU A 26 -19.42 7.98 27.59
C GLU A 26 -18.57 6.80 27.10
N SER A 27 -19.16 5.92 26.29
CA SER A 27 -18.51 4.71 25.79
C SER A 27 -18.95 4.42 24.35
N PRO A 28 -18.04 3.91 23.50
CA PRO A 28 -18.37 3.46 22.15
C PRO A 28 -19.36 2.28 22.12
N MET A 29 -19.53 1.57 23.25
CA MET A 29 -20.52 0.52 23.39
C MET A 29 -21.95 1.04 23.39
N LEU A 30 -22.14 2.34 23.64
CA LEU A 30 -23.45 3.02 23.69
C LEU A 30 -23.81 3.66 22.34
N THR A 31 -22.92 3.55 21.33
CA THR A 31 -23.19 4.07 19.99
C THR A 31 -23.93 3.05 19.15
N ASP A 32 -24.81 3.52 18.27
CA ASP A 32 -25.46 2.69 17.27
C ASP A 32 -24.46 2.24 16.19
N TYR A 33 -24.75 1.14 15.50
CA TYR A 33 -24.00 0.76 14.31
C TYR A 33 -24.24 1.78 13.20
N PRO A 34 -23.18 2.13 12.44
CA PRO A 34 -23.35 3.04 11.33
C PRO A 34 -24.26 2.43 10.27
N GLU A 35 -25.22 3.23 9.82
CA GLU A 35 -26.09 2.83 8.72
C GLU A 35 -25.31 2.82 7.39
N PHE A 36 -25.71 1.93 6.49
CA PHE A 36 -25.12 1.88 5.15
C PHE A 36 -25.50 3.15 4.37
N ASN A 37 -24.51 3.92 3.96
CA ASN A 37 -24.70 5.06 3.08
C ASN A 37 -24.46 4.64 1.63
N LYS A 38 -25.50 4.69 0.79
CA LYS A 38 -25.44 4.35 -0.64
C LYS A 38 -24.48 5.23 -1.44
N GLU A 39 -24.18 6.44 -0.98
CA GLU A 39 -23.22 7.33 -1.61
C GLU A 39 -21.78 6.80 -1.54
N TRP A 40 -21.52 5.87 -0.61
CA TRP A 40 -20.21 5.20 -0.48
C TRP A 40 -20.05 4.03 -1.45
N ASP A 41 -21.13 3.61 -2.11
CA ASP A 41 -21.13 2.51 -3.08
C ASP A 41 -20.76 3.07 -4.47
N ASN A 42 -19.47 3.20 -4.71
CA ASN A 42 -18.94 3.70 -5.97
C ASN A 42 -18.41 2.55 -6.84
N VAL A 43 -19.21 2.17 -7.83
CA VAL A 43 -18.92 1.04 -8.74
C VAL A 43 -17.60 1.25 -9.48
N GLU A 44 -17.30 2.46 -9.95
CA GLU A 44 -16.06 2.74 -10.69
C GLU A 44 -14.82 2.52 -9.81
N ILE A 45 -14.87 2.95 -8.54
CA ILE A 45 -13.79 2.72 -7.59
C ILE A 45 -13.64 1.22 -7.31
N ILE A 46 -14.75 0.50 -7.13
CA ILE A 46 -14.75 -0.95 -6.86
C ILE A 46 -14.10 -1.69 -8.03
N GLU A 47 -14.49 -1.40 -9.27
CA GLU A 47 -13.92 -2.04 -10.47
C GLU A 47 -12.44 -1.70 -10.65
N LYS A 48 -12.06 -0.44 -10.43
CA LYS A 48 -10.66 -0.03 -10.44
C LYS A 48 -9.83 -0.82 -9.42
N TRP A 49 -10.30 -0.91 -8.19
CA TRP A 49 -9.59 -1.63 -7.14
C TRP A 49 -9.54 -3.13 -7.36
N LYS A 50 -10.58 -3.71 -7.97
CA LYS A 50 -10.56 -5.12 -8.36
C LYS A 50 -9.39 -5.41 -9.32
N LYS A 51 -9.22 -4.60 -10.38
CA LYS A 51 -8.08 -4.72 -11.31
C LYS A 51 -6.74 -4.58 -10.59
N ILE A 52 -6.61 -3.60 -9.68
CA ILE A 52 -5.39 -3.40 -8.90
C ILE A 52 -5.07 -4.63 -8.04
N LEU A 53 -6.08 -5.22 -7.38
CA LEU A 53 -5.91 -6.39 -6.53
C LEU A 53 -5.61 -7.67 -7.33
N ASP A 54 -6.15 -7.80 -8.53
CA ASP A 54 -5.83 -8.92 -9.43
C ASP A 54 -4.35 -8.87 -9.84
N ILE A 55 -3.85 -7.72 -10.26
CA ILE A 55 -2.42 -7.53 -10.58
C ILE A 55 -1.56 -7.73 -9.33
N LYS A 56 -1.96 -7.18 -8.18
CA LYS A 56 -1.26 -7.43 -6.90
C LYS A 56 -1.13 -8.92 -6.60
N SER A 57 -2.19 -9.70 -6.84
CA SER A 57 -2.17 -11.14 -6.59
C SER A 57 -1.12 -11.85 -7.45
N MET A 58 -0.99 -11.46 -8.74
CA MET A 58 0.04 -11.99 -9.64
C MET A 58 1.45 -11.61 -9.16
N VAL A 59 1.68 -10.32 -8.88
CA VAL A 59 2.98 -9.84 -8.38
C VAL A 59 3.36 -10.50 -7.05
N SER A 60 2.38 -10.73 -6.16
CA SER A 60 2.65 -11.36 -4.86
C SER A 60 3.19 -12.79 -5.01
N LYS A 61 2.78 -13.52 -6.04
CA LYS A 61 3.32 -14.86 -6.32
C LYS A 61 4.79 -14.78 -6.75
N GLU A 62 5.12 -13.83 -7.62
CA GLU A 62 6.51 -13.63 -8.07
C GLU A 62 7.42 -13.13 -6.93
N LEU A 63 6.92 -12.25 -6.07
CA LEU A 63 7.63 -11.83 -4.86
C LEU A 63 7.89 -13.01 -3.91
N GLU A 64 6.95 -13.95 -3.80
CA GLU A 64 7.12 -15.15 -2.98
C GLU A 64 8.18 -16.12 -3.58
N LEU A 65 8.18 -16.29 -4.90
CA LEU A 65 9.22 -17.05 -5.60
C LEU A 65 10.60 -16.41 -5.38
N ALA A 66 10.72 -15.08 -5.57
CA ALA A 66 11.97 -14.37 -5.34
C ALA A 66 12.45 -14.46 -3.88
N ARG A 67 11.53 -14.56 -2.92
CA ARG A 67 11.87 -14.78 -1.50
C ARG A 67 12.37 -16.19 -1.25
N ASN A 68 11.74 -17.21 -1.86
CA ASN A 68 12.16 -18.60 -1.76
C ASN A 68 13.55 -18.81 -2.37
N ASP A 69 13.85 -18.12 -3.47
CA ASP A 69 15.15 -18.11 -4.13
C ASP A 69 16.20 -17.26 -3.40
N LYS A 70 15.83 -16.63 -2.28
CA LYS A 70 16.68 -15.76 -1.48
C LYS A 70 17.22 -14.52 -2.23
N LEU A 71 16.55 -14.12 -3.30
CA LEU A 71 16.86 -12.91 -4.05
C LEU A 71 16.48 -11.65 -3.22
N ILE A 72 15.39 -11.72 -2.44
CA ILE A 72 14.91 -10.69 -1.53
C ILE A 72 14.60 -11.29 -0.16
N GLY A 73 14.74 -10.50 0.90
CA GLY A 73 14.33 -10.90 2.26
C GLY A 73 12.87 -10.52 2.56
N ASN A 74 12.45 -9.34 2.09
CA ASN A 74 11.08 -8.84 2.22
C ASN A 74 10.70 -8.03 0.98
N SER A 75 9.43 -7.66 0.85
CA SER A 75 8.94 -6.92 -0.34
C SER A 75 9.59 -5.55 -0.52
N LEU A 76 10.03 -4.89 0.57
CA LEU A 76 10.75 -3.62 0.48
C LEU A 76 12.17 -3.76 -0.10
N ASP A 77 12.73 -4.96 -0.15
CA ASP A 77 14.00 -5.20 -0.80
C ASP A 77 13.84 -5.34 -2.33
N ALA A 78 12.60 -5.35 -2.84
CA ALA A 78 12.29 -5.62 -4.23
C ALA A 78 12.20 -4.35 -5.10
N LYS A 79 12.69 -4.50 -6.32
CA LYS A 79 12.35 -3.74 -7.51
C LYS A 79 11.49 -4.64 -8.39
N VAL A 80 10.27 -4.20 -8.70
CA VAL A 80 9.33 -4.90 -9.56
C VAL A 80 9.29 -4.21 -10.92
N ILE A 81 9.40 -4.99 -11.99
CA ILE A 81 9.25 -4.53 -13.37
C ILE A 81 8.01 -5.20 -13.95
N LEU A 82 7.05 -4.38 -14.37
CA LEU A 82 5.82 -4.83 -15.02
C LEU A 82 5.92 -4.52 -16.51
N ASN A 83 5.91 -5.57 -17.34
CA ASN A 83 5.84 -5.42 -18.79
C ASN A 83 4.40 -5.68 -19.21
N ALA A 84 3.74 -4.67 -19.76
CA ALA A 84 2.32 -4.71 -20.07
C ALA A 84 2.04 -4.12 -21.46
N ASP A 85 1.01 -4.60 -22.12
CA ASP A 85 0.47 -4.07 -23.37
C ASP A 85 -0.85 -3.35 -23.08
N GLU A 86 -1.94 -4.06 -22.99
CA GLU A 86 -3.29 -3.50 -22.78
C GLU A 86 -3.41 -2.81 -21.40
N GLU A 87 -2.80 -3.37 -20.35
CA GLU A 87 -2.83 -2.83 -19.00
C GLU A 87 -1.84 -1.68 -18.77
N PHE A 88 -0.95 -1.39 -19.72
CA PHE A 88 0.13 -0.42 -19.53
C PHE A 88 -0.38 0.94 -19.07
N GLU A 89 -1.32 1.54 -19.79
CA GLU A 89 -1.84 2.88 -19.48
C GLU A 89 -2.48 2.88 -18.06
N PHE A 90 -3.28 1.84 -17.76
CA PHE A 90 -3.91 1.71 -16.45
C PHE A 90 -2.88 1.61 -15.30
N ILE A 91 -1.85 0.81 -15.48
CA ILE A 91 -0.80 0.63 -14.47
C ILE A 91 0.03 1.89 -14.33
N ASN A 92 0.40 2.51 -15.43
CA ASN A 92 1.22 3.73 -15.45
C ASN A 92 0.50 4.91 -14.79
N ASP A 93 -0.79 5.11 -15.07
CA ASP A 93 -1.61 6.17 -14.46
C ASP A 93 -1.82 5.96 -12.96
N ASN A 94 -1.73 4.73 -12.49
CA ASN A 94 -1.88 4.37 -11.09
C ASN A 94 -0.57 3.89 -10.44
N ARG A 95 0.57 4.24 -11.00
CA ARG A 95 1.90 3.75 -10.59
C ARG A 95 2.19 3.94 -9.10
N ASP A 96 1.84 5.08 -8.55
CA ASP A 96 2.07 5.37 -7.12
C ASP A 96 1.20 4.48 -6.23
N ILE A 97 -0.06 4.25 -6.62
CA ILE A 97 -0.96 3.32 -5.91
C ILE A 97 -0.38 1.90 -5.96
N PHE A 98 0.06 1.44 -7.14
CA PHE A 98 0.69 0.12 -7.25
C PHE A 98 1.93 -0.01 -6.38
N LYS A 99 2.81 0.99 -6.36
CA LYS A 99 4.00 0.99 -5.51
C LYS A 99 3.68 0.85 -4.03
N GLU A 100 2.61 1.50 -3.57
CA GLU A 100 2.14 1.41 -2.18
C GLU A 100 1.47 0.07 -1.88
N VAL A 101 0.58 -0.40 -2.75
CA VAL A 101 -0.19 -1.64 -2.58
C VAL A 101 0.71 -2.88 -2.63
N LEU A 102 1.76 -2.86 -3.46
CA LEU A 102 2.75 -3.93 -3.58
C LEU A 102 3.78 -3.89 -2.43
N ILE A 103 3.91 -2.75 -1.74
CA ILE A 103 4.88 -2.53 -0.65
C ILE A 103 6.31 -2.78 -1.13
N VAL A 104 6.65 -2.27 -2.31
CA VAL A 104 7.99 -2.40 -2.90
C VAL A 104 8.75 -1.09 -2.88
N SER A 105 10.07 -1.15 -2.90
CA SER A 105 10.90 0.06 -2.97
C SER A 105 10.85 0.71 -4.34
N GLN A 106 10.88 -0.09 -5.40
CA GLN A 106 10.94 0.41 -6.77
C GLN A 106 9.93 -0.33 -7.65
N LEU A 107 9.30 0.41 -8.56
CA LEU A 107 8.37 -0.10 -9.55
C LEU A 107 8.70 0.52 -10.91
N GLU A 108 8.95 -0.30 -11.90
CA GLU A 108 9.09 0.08 -13.29
C GLU A 108 7.92 -0.49 -14.10
N VAL A 109 7.44 0.26 -15.07
CA VAL A 109 6.35 -0.17 -15.96
C VAL A 109 6.80 0.07 -17.37
N ASN A 110 6.86 -0.98 -18.17
CA ASN A 110 7.30 -0.95 -19.55
C ASN A 110 6.15 -1.29 -20.48
N LYS A 111 5.98 -0.51 -21.53
CA LYS A 111 5.08 -0.85 -22.62
C LYS A 111 5.76 -1.85 -23.54
N VAL A 112 5.15 -3.00 -23.71
CA VAL A 112 5.63 -4.07 -24.59
C VAL A 112 4.48 -4.52 -25.50
N ASN A 113 4.80 -5.06 -26.66
CA ASN A 113 3.81 -5.70 -27.51
C ASN A 113 3.85 -7.21 -27.20
N GLY A 114 2.95 -7.70 -26.35
CA GLY A 114 2.92 -9.12 -25.96
C GLY A 114 2.26 -9.37 -24.61
N GLU A 115 2.48 -10.57 -24.10
CA GLU A 115 1.85 -11.00 -22.85
C GLU A 115 2.38 -10.21 -21.63
N PHE A 116 1.49 -10.02 -20.65
CA PHE A 116 1.84 -9.43 -19.36
C PHE A 116 2.89 -10.28 -18.65
N SER A 117 3.99 -9.66 -18.25
CA SER A 117 5.05 -10.35 -17.51
C SER A 117 5.55 -9.52 -16.33
N ILE A 118 6.02 -10.21 -15.31
CA ILE A 118 6.50 -9.65 -14.05
C ILE A 118 7.93 -10.11 -13.84
N GLU A 119 8.82 -9.19 -13.56
CA GLU A 119 10.19 -9.48 -13.16
C GLU A 119 10.45 -8.89 -11.77
N VAL A 120 11.06 -9.67 -10.90
CA VAL A 120 11.43 -9.24 -9.54
C VAL A 120 12.94 -9.25 -9.42
N LEU A 121 13.51 -8.10 -9.06
CA LEU A 121 14.93 -7.90 -8.82
C LEU A 121 15.14 -7.36 -7.40
N HIS A 122 16.37 -7.41 -6.92
CA HIS A 122 16.73 -6.65 -5.72
C HIS A 122 16.72 -5.15 -6.05
N ALA A 123 16.16 -4.34 -5.14
CA ALA A 123 16.06 -2.89 -5.33
C ALA A 123 17.44 -2.22 -5.35
N ASP A 124 17.57 -1.19 -6.19
CA ASP A 124 18.80 -0.42 -6.35
C ASP A 124 19.01 0.57 -5.18
N GLY A 125 20.29 0.88 -4.88
CA GLY A 125 20.65 1.88 -3.91
C GLY A 125 20.87 1.31 -2.51
N LYS A 126 20.58 2.11 -1.48
CA LYS A 126 20.76 1.76 -0.07
C LYS A 126 19.43 1.84 0.70
N LYS A 127 19.34 1.10 1.77
CA LYS A 127 18.16 1.05 2.65
C LYS A 127 18.06 2.32 3.50
N CYS A 128 16.91 2.99 3.45
CA CYS A 128 16.60 4.13 4.30
C CYS A 128 16.39 3.66 5.75
N GLU A 129 17.08 4.26 6.71
CA GLU A 129 17.02 3.90 8.13
C GLU A 129 15.63 4.11 8.76
N ARG A 130 14.83 5.03 8.19
CA ARG A 130 13.50 5.36 8.74
C ARG A 130 12.38 4.53 8.13
N CYS A 131 12.27 4.48 6.79
CA CYS A 131 11.14 3.83 6.11
C CYS A 131 11.49 2.46 5.53
N TRP A 132 12.76 2.08 5.56
CA TRP A 132 13.32 0.81 5.10
C TRP A 132 13.20 0.54 3.59
N LYS A 133 12.70 1.50 2.83
CA LYS A 133 12.73 1.44 1.35
C LYS A 133 14.14 1.67 0.85
N TYR A 134 14.49 1.03 -0.25
CA TYR A 134 15.74 1.29 -0.96
C TYR A 134 15.61 2.49 -1.88
N ASP A 135 16.63 3.32 -1.92
CA ASP A 135 16.68 4.51 -2.76
C ASP A 135 18.14 4.80 -3.16
N VAL A 136 18.34 5.30 -4.37
CA VAL A 136 19.67 5.67 -4.88
C VAL A 136 20.13 7.04 -4.37
N ASP A 137 19.19 7.92 -3.99
CA ASP A 137 19.46 9.27 -3.46
C ASP A 137 19.32 9.33 -1.94
N LEU A 138 20.08 8.50 -1.23
CA LEU A 138 20.16 8.62 0.23
C LEU A 138 21.14 9.72 0.63
N LYS A 139 20.73 10.58 1.58
CA LYS A 139 21.57 11.53 2.29
C LYS A 139 21.34 11.38 3.78
N ASP A 140 22.42 11.28 4.55
CA ASP A 140 22.36 11.07 6.01
C ASP A 140 21.48 9.88 6.43
N GLY A 141 21.55 8.76 5.68
CA GLY A 141 20.76 7.56 5.91
C GLY A 141 19.27 7.67 5.55
N LEU A 142 18.82 8.80 4.98
CA LEU A 142 17.41 9.08 4.71
C LEU A 142 17.14 9.26 3.20
N CYS A 143 16.05 8.65 2.73
CA CYS A 143 15.56 8.86 1.36
C CYS A 143 14.91 10.26 1.21
N PRO A 144 14.71 10.76 -0.03
CA PRO A 144 14.13 12.09 -0.27
C PRO A 144 12.79 12.32 0.42
N HIS A 145 11.91 11.31 0.42
CA HIS A 145 10.63 11.39 1.09
C HIS A 145 10.78 11.58 2.62
N CYS A 146 11.66 10.81 3.25
CA CYS A 146 11.87 10.92 4.70
C CYS A 146 12.55 12.23 5.10
N ARG A 147 13.46 12.76 4.28
CA ARG A 147 14.03 14.09 4.50
C ARG A 147 12.96 15.17 4.46
N LYS A 148 12.09 15.14 3.44
CA LYS A 148 10.98 16.11 3.33
C LYS A 148 10.05 16.08 4.55
N VAL A 149 9.69 14.89 5.04
CA VAL A 149 8.82 14.73 6.22
C VAL A 149 9.48 15.27 7.49
N LEU A 150 10.80 15.14 7.62
CA LEU A 150 11.57 15.60 8.77
C LEU A 150 12.05 17.05 8.66
N GLY A 151 11.78 17.75 7.55
CA GLY A 151 12.23 19.12 7.32
C GLY A 151 13.75 19.24 7.14
N LYS A 152 14.40 18.18 6.62
CA LYS A 152 15.86 18.10 6.39
C LYS A 152 16.22 18.17 4.91
#